data_f8bd5b292932b0115fd4ddcd5ee8ecd4
#
_entry.id   f8bd5b292932b0115fd4ddcd5ee8ecd4
#
_cell.length_a   1.000
_cell.length_b   1.000
_cell.length_c   1.000
_cell.angle_alpha   90.00
_cell.angle_beta   90.00
_cell.angle_gamma   90.00
#
_symmetry.space_group_name_H-M   'P 1'
#
loop_
_entity.id
_entity.type
_entity.pdbx_description
1 polymer ?
#
loop_
_entity_poly.entity_id
_entity_poly.type
_entity_poly.pdbx_seq_one_letter_code
_entity_poly.pdbx_strand_id
1 'polypeptide(L)'
;MVLVTSDVGDIPMFFEMMHGKVYCSNGFVRLVLTDTTVSNWIANVPSQMKDDKRVLGMISSFTKIKAHGGRFFVQTPKGICQSEPGNPACFDIANCLLPFKEVHDFVSVGSGMYLSCEGGVVFLEGYSKENFQKKIVYSRKAIPGTMTTVDGSDVGDGVTPEFYGVTAVWVSVNGVCFGDARGFVENKTSRALVFDKAISGAGVVIPGQYFFSLEVE
;
A
#
# COMPACT_ATOMS: atom_id res chain seq x y z
N MET A 1 18.59 -18.05 -10.37
CA MET A 1 17.15 -18.07 -10.00
C MET A 1 17.05 -18.85 -8.70
N VAL A 2 16.65 -18.21 -7.62
CA VAL A 2 16.39 -18.89 -6.33
C VAL A 2 14.93 -19.31 -6.32
N LEU A 3 14.65 -20.61 -6.27
CA LEU A 3 13.30 -21.11 -6.10
C LEU A 3 12.95 -21.06 -4.60
N VAL A 4 12.00 -20.21 -4.24
CA VAL A 4 11.47 -20.16 -2.87
C VAL A 4 10.30 -21.13 -2.79
N THR A 5 10.50 -22.25 -2.14
CA THR A 5 9.42 -23.17 -1.80
C THR A 5 9.18 -23.07 -0.30
N SER A 6 8.15 -22.35 0.09
CA SER A 6 7.61 -22.41 1.45
C SER A 6 6.11 -22.61 1.34
N ASP A 7 5.53 -23.33 2.29
CA ASP A 7 4.09 -23.38 2.42
C ASP A 7 3.62 -21.99 2.91
N VAL A 8 3.16 -21.19 1.96
CA VAL A 8 2.68 -19.83 2.21
C VAL A 8 1.17 -19.77 2.44
N GLY A 9 0.48 -20.92 2.38
CA GLY A 9 -0.98 -21.02 2.44
C GLY A 9 -1.68 -20.36 1.23
N ASP A 10 -2.99 -20.36 1.22
CA ASP A 10 -3.85 -19.77 0.18
C ASP A 10 -4.09 -18.26 0.37
N ILE A 11 -3.14 -17.56 0.98
CA ILE A 11 -3.26 -16.12 1.25
C ILE A 11 -2.37 -15.34 0.30
N PRO A 12 -2.88 -14.28 -0.36
CA PRO A 12 -2.10 -13.47 -1.28
C PRO A 12 -0.82 -12.94 -0.64
N MET A 13 0.28 -13.05 -1.36
CA MET A 13 1.58 -12.51 -0.97
C MET A 13 1.73 -11.09 -1.51
N PHE A 14 2.09 -10.16 -0.65
CA PHE A 14 2.39 -8.78 -1.00
C PHE A 14 3.90 -8.57 -1.05
N PHE A 15 4.33 -7.81 -2.03
CA PHE A 15 5.74 -7.52 -2.31
C PHE A 15 5.98 -6.02 -2.33
N GLU A 16 7.14 -5.60 -1.83
CA GLU A 16 7.59 -4.22 -1.91
C GLU A 16 9.11 -4.15 -1.92
N MET A 17 9.67 -3.18 -2.62
CA MET A 17 11.13 -3.03 -2.77
C MET A 17 11.64 -1.84 -1.94
N MET A 18 12.75 -2.05 -1.24
CA MET A 18 13.50 -0.99 -0.57
C MET A 18 14.99 -1.34 -0.52
N HIS A 19 15.85 -0.36 -0.82
CA HIS A 19 17.30 -0.51 -0.80
C HIS A 19 17.83 -1.73 -1.58
N GLY A 20 17.28 -1.99 -2.76
CA GLY A 20 17.68 -3.10 -3.62
C GLY A 20 17.29 -4.49 -3.11
N LYS A 21 16.43 -4.59 -2.10
CA LYS A 21 15.87 -5.83 -1.58
C LYS A 21 14.37 -5.86 -1.78
N VAL A 22 13.83 -7.05 -2.05
CA VAL A 22 12.39 -7.29 -2.10
C VAL A 22 11.94 -7.86 -0.76
N TYR A 23 11.00 -7.22 -0.15
CA TYR A 23 10.35 -7.63 1.09
C TYR A 23 8.98 -8.18 0.76
N CYS A 24 8.61 -9.31 1.34
CA CYS A 24 7.30 -9.89 1.11
C CYS A 24 6.66 -10.42 2.39
N SER A 25 5.34 -10.37 2.44
CA SER A 25 4.53 -10.87 3.54
C SER A 25 3.11 -11.19 3.08
N ASN A 26 2.51 -12.18 3.77
CA ASN A 26 1.08 -12.48 3.69
C ASN A 26 0.41 -12.57 5.07
N GLY A 27 1.08 -12.06 6.11
CA GLY A 27 0.63 -12.15 7.50
C GLY A 27 1.16 -13.36 8.27
N PHE A 28 1.50 -14.46 7.59
CA PHE A 28 2.12 -15.67 8.20
C PHE A 28 3.61 -15.73 7.91
N VAL A 29 3.98 -15.51 6.68
CA VAL A 29 5.37 -15.57 6.21
C VAL A 29 5.88 -14.16 5.96
N ARG A 30 7.13 -13.91 6.34
CA ARG A 30 7.84 -12.65 6.11
C ARG A 30 9.24 -12.95 5.62
N LEU A 31 9.55 -12.55 4.41
CA LEU A 31 10.83 -12.85 3.77
C LEU A 31 11.48 -11.60 3.21
N VAL A 32 12.79 -11.64 3.13
CA VAL A 32 13.62 -10.68 2.38
C VAL A 32 14.34 -11.46 1.30
N LEU A 33 14.18 -11.00 0.07
CA LEU A 33 14.82 -11.57 -1.11
C LEU A 33 15.88 -10.58 -1.62
N THR A 34 17.02 -11.14 -1.95
CA THR A 34 18.09 -10.45 -2.69
C THR A 34 18.37 -11.23 -3.97
N ASP A 35 19.28 -10.77 -4.80
CA ASP A 35 19.67 -11.47 -6.03
C ASP A 35 20.13 -12.90 -5.78
N THR A 36 20.66 -13.19 -4.60
CA THR A 36 21.31 -14.46 -4.29
C THR A 36 20.76 -15.19 -3.08
N THR A 37 19.94 -14.53 -2.23
CA THR A 37 19.50 -15.11 -0.95
C THR A 37 18.03 -14.88 -0.68
N VAL A 38 17.48 -15.80 0.12
CA VAL A 38 16.17 -15.67 0.77
C VAL A 38 16.40 -15.82 2.27
N SER A 39 15.89 -14.90 3.04
CA SER A 39 16.01 -14.91 4.51
C SER A 39 14.71 -14.47 5.17
N ASN A 40 14.53 -14.83 6.43
CA ASN A 40 13.42 -14.34 7.23
C ASN A 40 13.56 -12.84 7.45
N TRP A 41 12.47 -12.11 7.30
CA TRP A 41 12.40 -10.70 7.67
C TRP A 41 12.12 -10.57 9.17
N ILE A 42 13.21 -10.38 9.93
CA ILE A 42 13.19 -10.30 11.39
C ILE A 42 13.53 -8.88 11.88
N ALA A 43 13.26 -8.61 13.14
CA ALA A 43 13.62 -7.35 13.77
C ALA A 43 15.11 -7.03 13.62
N ASN A 44 15.41 -5.79 13.26
CA ASN A 44 16.76 -5.25 13.21
C ASN A 44 16.80 -3.89 13.92
N VAL A 45 17.02 -3.91 15.23
CA VAL A 45 17.16 -2.70 16.03
C VAL A 45 18.63 -2.28 16.04
N PRO A 46 18.98 -1.13 15.46
CA PRO A 46 20.36 -0.64 15.43
C PRO A 46 20.91 -0.48 16.85
N SER A 47 22.23 -0.73 17.01
CA SER A 47 22.89 -0.62 18.31
C SER A 47 22.77 0.76 18.95
N GLN A 48 22.75 1.82 18.12
CA GLN A 48 22.54 3.19 18.59
C GLN A 48 21.16 3.45 19.19
N MET A 49 20.17 2.58 18.89
CA MET A 49 18.81 2.68 19.40
C MET A 49 18.53 1.72 20.57
N LYS A 50 19.52 0.95 21.04
CA LYS A 50 19.31 0.00 22.14
C LYS A 50 18.95 0.67 23.47
N ASP A 51 19.43 1.89 23.68
CA ASP A 51 19.13 2.70 24.87
C ASP A 51 17.91 3.61 24.68
N ASP A 52 17.22 3.50 23.54
CA ASP A 52 15.99 4.21 23.28
C ASP A 52 14.88 3.71 24.23
N LYS A 53 14.14 4.65 24.81
CA LYS A 53 13.00 4.32 25.69
C LYS A 53 11.80 3.75 24.96
N ARG A 54 11.81 3.79 23.62
CA ARG A 54 10.76 3.22 22.77
C ARG A 54 10.84 1.70 22.74
N VAL A 55 9.71 1.07 22.51
CA VAL A 55 9.64 -0.39 22.31
C VAL A 55 9.89 -0.70 20.85
N LEU A 56 11.17 -0.84 20.48
CA LEU A 56 11.58 -1.08 19.10
C LEU A 56 11.59 -2.57 18.76
N GLY A 57 11.06 -2.91 17.60
CA GLY A 57 11.00 -4.31 17.15
C GLY A 57 10.28 -4.49 15.83
N MET A 58 9.88 -5.71 15.53
CA MET A 58 9.13 -6.10 14.35
C MET A 58 7.65 -6.31 14.69
N ILE A 59 6.77 -5.85 13.84
CA ILE A 59 5.33 -6.14 13.93
C ILE A 59 5.11 -7.65 13.74
N SER A 60 4.29 -8.25 14.59
CA SER A 60 4.10 -9.71 14.62
C SER A 60 3.35 -10.23 13.40
N SER A 61 2.32 -9.50 12.95
CA SER A 61 1.51 -9.89 11.80
C SER A 61 1.08 -8.66 11.00
N PHE A 62 1.29 -8.71 9.71
CA PHE A 62 0.84 -7.69 8.77
C PHE A 62 0.73 -8.29 7.36
N THR A 63 -0.12 -7.70 6.56
CA THR A 63 -0.34 -8.06 5.17
C THR A 63 0.32 -7.01 4.26
N LYS A 64 -0.45 -6.27 3.52
CA LYS A 64 0.01 -5.32 2.53
C LYS A 64 1.12 -4.39 3.03
N ILE A 65 2.12 -4.18 2.19
CA ILE A 65 3.32 -3.39 2.45
C ILE A 65 3.44 -2.33 1.35
N LYS A 66 3.82 -1.11 1.72
CA LYS A 66 4.20 -0.06 0.77
C LYS A 66 5.37 0.77 1.31
N ALA A 67 6.33 1.05 0.43
CA ALA A 67 7.40 2.00 0.70
C ALA A 67 6.91 3.42 0.43
N HIS A 68 7.16 4.34 1.36
CA HIS A 68 6.87 5.76 1.21
C HIS A 68 7.78 6.59 2.11
N GLY A 69 8.37 7.66 1.57
CA GLY A 69 9.20 8.57 2.34
C GLY A 69 10.38 7.90 3.08
N GLY A 70 10.99 6.86 2.48
CA GLY A 70 12.09 6.11 3.09
C GLY A 70 11.66 5.22 4.27
N ARG A 71 10.37 4.93 4.42
CA ARG A 71 9.80 4.04 5.44
C ARG A 71 8.96 2.95 4.79
N PHE A 72 8.74 1.86 5.51
CA PHE A 72 7.66 0.95 5.20
C PHE A 72 6.41 1.30 5.98
N PHE A 73 5.29 1.22 5.29
CA PHE A 73 3.96 1.22 5.85
C PHE A 73 3.37 -0.17 5.67
N VAL A 74 2.88 -0.75 6.75
CA VAL A 74 2.35 -2.11 6.76
C VAL A 74 0.94 -2.13 7.33
N GLN A 75 0.08 -2.90 6.68
CA GLN A 75 -1.30 -3.08 7.13
C GLN A 75 -1.37 -4.17 8.19
N THR A 76 -1.90 -3.81 9.34
CA THR A 76 -2.15 -4.73 10.46
C THR A 76 -3.65 -4.82 10.73
N PRO A 77 -4.11 -5.80 11.52
CA PRO A 77 -5.52 -5.85 11.95
C PRO A 77 -5.99 -4.61 12.72
N LYS A 78 -5.06 -3.80 13.23
CA LYS A 78 -5.35 -2.58 14.00
C LYS A 78 -5.24 -1.30 13.19
N GLY A 79 -4.78 -1.36 11.94
CA GLY A 79 -4.55 -0.22 11.06
C GLY A 79 -3.17 -0.23 10.41
N ILE A 80 -2.69 0.91 9.99
CA ILE A 80 -1.39 1.05 9.31
C ILE A 80 -0.30 1.42 10.31
N CYS A 81 0.79 0.66 10.33
CA CYS A 81 2.00 0.97 11.09
C CYS A 81 3.14 1.43 10.17
N GLN A 82 3.92 2.40 10.64
CA GLN A 82 5.13 2.85 9.93
C GLN A 82 6.40 2.32 10.59
N SER A 83 7.41 2.00 9.77
CA SER A 83 8.76 1.67 10.24
C SER A 83 9.58 2.92 10.60
N GLU A 84 10.72 2.72 11.24
CA GLU A 84 11.76 3.74 11.38
C GLU A 84 12.33 4.15 10.01
N PRO A 85 12.81 5.38 9.85
CA PRO A 85 13.37 5.85 8.58
C PRO A 85 14.55 4.98 8.13
N GLY A 86 14.54 4.56 6.88
CA GLY A 86 15.59 3.74 6.29
C GLY A 86 15.74 2.34 6.89
N ASN A 87 14.91 1.94 7.86
CA ASN A 87 14.97 0.64 8.51
C ASN A 87 13.62 -0.08 8.46
N PRO A 88 13.38 -0.89 7.42
CA PRO A 88 12.12 -1.62 7.24
C PRO A 88 11.89 -2.72 8.27
N ALA A 89 12.89 -3.08 9.06
CA ALA A 89 12.82 -4.12 10.07
C ALA A 89 12.76 -3.59 11.52
N CYS A 90 12.48 -2.29 11.68
CA CYS A 90 12.40 -1.63 12.99
C CYS A 90 11.15 -0.75 13.05
N PHE A 91 10.27 -1.04 14.00
CA PHE A 91 9.06 -0.30 14.29
C PHE A 91 9.03 0.10 15.76
N ASP A 92 8.56 1.29 16.08
CA ASP A 92 8.16 1.62 17.45
C ASP A 92 6.81 0.95 17.73
N ILE A 93 6.85 -0.27 18.25
CA ILE A 93 5.66 -1.14 18.39
C ILE A 93 4.55 -0.46 19.21
N ALA A 94 4.91 0.36 20.18
CA ALA A 94 3.96 1.06 21.03
C ALA A 94 3.30 2.25 20.31
N ASN A 95 3.97 2.85 19.30
CA ASN A 95 3.54 4.11 18.71
C ASN A 95 3.69 4.16 17.17
N CYS A 96 3.68 3.02 16.46
CA CYS A 96 3.77 3.01 15.01
C CYS A 96 2.42 3.20 14.30
N LEU A 97 1.31 3.02 15.02
CA LEU A 97 -0.01 2.98 14.43
C LEU A 97 -0.48 4.38 14.00
N LEU A 98 -0.90 4.50 12.74
CA LEU A 98 -1.63 5.67 12.28
C LEU A 98 -3.05 5.68 12.86
N PRO A 99 -3.64 6.86 13.12
CA PRO A 99 -4.95 6.98 13.76
C PRO A 99 -6.10 6.70 12.79
N PHE A 100 -6.03 5.56 12.08
CA PHE A 100 -7.08 5.08 11.18
C PHE A 100 -7.52 3.69 11.61
N LYS A 101 -8.83 3.54 11.77
CA LYS A 101 -9.46 2.23 11.93
C LYS A 101 -9.91 1.72 10.57
N GLU A 102 -9.91 0.39 10.41
CA GLU A 102 -10.54 -0.28 9.27
C GLU A 102 -10.01 0.19 7.90
N VAL A 103 -8.68 0.21 7.77
CA VAL A 103 -8.06 0.41 6.45
C VAL A 103 -8.18 -0.89 5.67
N HIS A 104 -8.88 -0.84 4.55
CA HIS A 104 -9.14 -2.00 3.70
C HIS A 104 -8.06 -2.18 2.64
N ASP A 105 -7.48 -1.08 2.18
CA ASP A 105 -6.45 -1.07 1.15
C ASP A 105 -5.66 0.24 1.16
N PHE A 106 -4.45 0.26 0.61
CA PHE A 106 -3.67 1.50 0.50
C PHE A 106 -2.57 1.41 -0.55
N VAL A 107 -2.18 2.55 -1.09
CA VAL A 107 -1.06 2.70 -2.02
C VAL A 107 -0.31 4.01 -1.77
N SER A 108 0.98 4.00 -2.13
CA SER A 108 1.85 5.17 -2.06
C SER A 108 1.96 5.86 -3.42
N VAL A 109 1.91 7.18 -3.42
CA VAL A 109 2.20 8.04 -4.58
C VAL A 109 3.26 9.07 -4.19
N GLY A 110 3.71 9.88 -5.13
CA GLY A 110 4.87 10.77 -4.94
C GLY A 110 4.89 11.56 -3.63
N SER A 111 3.84 12.29 -3.28
CA SER A 111 3.82 13.17 -2.10
C SER A 111 2.97 12.65 -0.95
N GLY A 112 2.39 11.45 -1.06
CA GLY A 112 1.49 10.95 -0.02
C GLY A 112 1.02 9.53 -0.26
N MET A 113 -0.05 9.15 0.42
CA MET A 113 -0.68 7.83 0.32
C MET A 113 -2.19 7.94 0.22
N TYR A 114 -2.78 7.10 -0.60
CA TYR A 114 -4.23 6.86 -0.61
C TYR A 114 -4.56 5.68 0.28
N LEU A 115 -5.50 5.87 1.21
CA LEU A 115 -6.01 4.83 2.10
C LEU A 115 -7.51 4.66 1.87
N SER A 116 -7.93 3.44 1.59
CA SER A 116 -9.35 3.06 1.57
C SER A 116 -9.81 2.71 2.98
N CYS A 117 -10.76 3.47 3.50
CA CYS A 117 -11.34 3.31 4.82
C CYS A 117 -12.86 3.15 4.71
N GLU A 118 -13.53 2.83 5.82
CA GLU A 118 -15.00 2.68 5.83
C GLU A 118 -15.73 3.93 5.30
N GLY A 119 -15.23 5.12 5.61
CA GLY A 119 -15.83 6.40 5.15
C GLY A 119 -15.44 6.85 3.73
N GLY A 120 -14.71 6.03 2.96
CA GLY A 120 -14.25 6.39 1.63
C GLY A 120 -12.72 6.35 1.47
N VAL A 121 -12.20 7.03 0.47
CA VAL A 121 -10.75 7.12 0.26
C VAL A 121 -10.20 8.44 0.81
N VAL A 122 -9.16 8.30 1.60
CA VAL A 122 -8.42 9.40 2.24
C VAL A 122 -7.08 9.54 1.56
N PHE A 123 -6.65 10.76 1.28
CA PHE A 123 -5.29 11.09 0.93
C PHE A 123 -4.54 11.61 2.16
N LEU A 124 -3.39 11.03 2.43
CA LEU A 124 -2.45 11.48 3.44
C LEU A 124 -1.29 12.14 2.73
N GLU A 125 -1.27 13.47 2.73
CA GLU A 125 -0.16 14.24 2.20
C GLU A 125 0.97 14.29 3.23
N GLY A 126 2.20 13.96 2.81
CA GLY A 126 3.37 13.91 3.68
C GLY A 126 4.07 12.56 3.63
N TYR A 127 5.06 12.36 4.51
CA TYR A 127 5.98 11.22 4.45
C TYR A 127 6.06 10.38 5.74
N SER A 128 5.43 10.84 6.82
CA SER A 128 5.40 10.13 8.09
C SER A 128 4.16 10.51 8.89
N LYS A 129 3.82 9.68 9.88
CA LYS A 129 2.64 9.89 10.73
C LYS A 129 2.68 11.23 11.48
N GLU A 130 3.87 11.77 11.72
CA GLU A 130 4.07 13.02 12.46
C GLU A 130 3.71 14.25 11.61
N ASN A 131 3.73 14.13 10.28
CA ASN A 131 3.51 15.24 9.36
C ASN A 131 2.41 14.99 8.32
N PHE A 132 1.68 13.88 8.40
CA PHE A 132 0.58 13.65 7.49
C PHE A 132 -0.55 14.65 7.67
N GLN A 133 -0.97 15.25 6.56
CA GLN A 133 -2.19 16.02 6.43
C GLN A 133 -3.27 15.16 5.80
N LYS A 134 -4.40 15.02 6.47
CA LYS A 134 -5.50 14.17 6.04
C LYS A 134 -6.51 14.95 5.21
N LYS A 135 -6.86 14.40 4.03
CA LYS A 135 -7.92 14.91 3.17
C LYS A 135 -8.82 13.75 2.72
N ILE A 136 -10.14 13.85 2.91
CA ILE A 136 -11.08 12.92 2.30
C ILE A 136 -11.22 13.33 0.83
N VAL A 137 -10.89 12.43 -0.09
CA VAL A 137 -10.79 12.73 -1.52
C VAL A 137 -11.83 12.01 -2.36
N TYR A 138 -12.42 10.93 -1.82
CA TYR A 138 -13.49 10.21 -2.50
C TYR A 138 -14.43 9.59 -1.46
N SER A 139 -15.75 9.72 -1.69
CA SER A 139 -16.79 9.34 -0.71
C SER A 139 -17.13 7.84 -0.69
N ARG A 140 -16.52 7.05 -1.54
CA ARG A 140 -16.72 5.59 -1.59
C ARG A 140 -15.40 4.89 -1.39
N LYS A 141 -15.41 3.79 -0.64
CA LYS A 141 -14.22 2.97 -0.43
C LYS A 141 -13.80 2.28 -1.74
N ALA A 142 -12.52 1.96 -1.85
CA ALA A 142 -12.03 1.04 -2.86
C ALA A 142 -12.48 -0.38 -2.51
N ILE A 143 -12.71 -1.19 -3.53
CA ILE A 143 -12.90 -2.63 -3.36
C ILE A 143 -11.55 -3.22 -2.92
N PRO A 144 -11.48 -3.94 -1.78
CA PRO A 144 -10.23 -4.45 -1.23
C PRO A 144 -9.43 -5.26 -2.24
N GLY A 145 -8.11 -5.05 -2.29
CA GLY A 145 -7.18 -5.73 -3.22
C GLY A 145 -7.03 -5.07 -4.59
N THR A 146 -7.87 -4.07 -4.93
CA THR A 146 -7.83 -3.43 -6.25
C THR A 146 -6.89 -2.22 -6.33
N MET A 147 -6.47 -1.65 -5.19
CA MET A 147 -5.60 -0.47 -5.21
C MET A 147 -4.17 -0.83 -5.64
N THR A 148 -3.70 -0.19 -6.70
CA THR A 148 -2.33 -0.28 -7.20
C THR A 148 -1.86 1.07 -7.74
N THR A 149 -0.69 1.12 -8.36
CA THR A 149 -0.15 2.33 -8.97
C THR A 149 0.13 2.13 -10.44
N VAL A 150 0.02 3.20 -11.20
CA VAL A 150 0.30 3.29 -12.63
C VAL A 150 1.18 4.53 -12.87
N ASP A 151 1.94 4.54 -13.97
CA ASP A 151 2.55 5.79 -14.42
C ASP A 151 1.45 6.74 -14.91
N GLY A 152 1.45 7.97 -14.43
CA GLY A 152 0.44 8.96 -14.82
C GLY A 152 0.45 9.29 -16.31
N SER A 153 1.58 9.10 -16.99
CA SER A 153 1.68 9.25 -18.45
C SER A 153 0.87 8.20 -19.22
N ASP A 154 0.58 7.05 -18.59
CA ASP A 154 -0.25 6.00 -19.17
C ASP A 154 -1.76 6.23 -18.94
N VAL A 155 -2.11 7.26 -18.14
CA VAL A 155 -3.49 7.58 -17.78
C VAL A 155 -3.91 8.88 -18.46
N GLY A 156 -4.58 8.80 -19.57
CA GLY A 156 -5.05 10.01 -20.25
C GLY A 156 -5.41 9.75 -21.69
N ASP A 157 -5.91 10.77 -22.34
CA ASP A 157 -6.25 10.74 -23.76
C ASP A 157 -5.02 11.01 -24.68
N GLY A 158 -3.85 11.16 -24.10
CA GLY A 158 -2.60 11.48 -24.81
C GLY A 158 -2.48 12.94 -25.26
N VAL A 159 -3.47 13.78 -24.99
CA VAL A 159 -3.50 15.20 -25.41
C VAL A 159 -3.07 16.12 -24.27
N THR A 160 -3.55 15.86 -23.07
CA THR A 160 -3.19 16.59 -21.85
C THR A 160 -2.92 15.58 -20.74
N PRO A 161 -1.69 15.49 -20.23
CA PRO A 161 -1.46 14.65 -19.08
C PRO A 161 -2.18 15.25 -17.87
N GLU A 162 -3.30 14.64 -17.51
CA GLU A 162 -4.08 15.03 -16.33
C GLU A 162 -3.39 14.57 -15.05
N PHE A 163 -2.59 13.51 -15.18
CA PHE A 163 -1.84 12.91 -14.09
C PHE A 163 -0.35 12.89 -14.39
N TYR A 164 0.46 13.23 -13.40
CA TYR A 164 1.92 13.23 -13.51
C TYR A 164 2.54 12.30 -12.47
N GLY A 165 3.57 11.56 -12.90
CA GLY A 165 4.30 10.64 -12.03
C GLY A 165 3.45 9.47 -11.58
N VAL A 166 3.77 8.90 -10.41
CA VAL A 166 3.07 7.76 -9.86
C VAL A 166 1.65 8.14 -9.47
N THR A 167 0.68 7.50 -10.09
CA THR A 167 -0.76 7.71 -9.92
C THR A 167 -1.39 6.47 -9.29
N ALA A 168 -2.25 6.64 -8.30
CA ALA A 168 -3.04 5.56 -7.74
C ALA A 168 -4.19 5.19 -8.68
N VAL A 169 -4.51 3.90 -8.78
CA VAL A 169 -5.69 3.39 -9.47
C VAL A 169 -6.39 2.36 -8.61
N TRP A 170 -7.72 2.39 -8.59
CA TRP A 170 -8.54 1.42 -7.86
C TRP A 170 -9.94 1.29 -8.46
N VAL A 171 -10.60 0.20 -8.12
CA VAL A 171 -12.03 0.01 -8.39
C VAL A 171 -12.84 0.42 -7.16
N SER A 172 -13.88 1.18 -7.37
CA SER A 172 -14.93 1.45 -6.37
C SER A 172 -16.27 0.91 -6.86
N VAL A 173 -17.28 0.89 -6.02
CA VAL A 173 -18.64 0.49 -6.41
C VAL A 173 -19.19 1.30 -7.61
N ASN A 174 -18.70 2.51 -7.82
CA ASN A 174 -19.15 3.42 -8.86
C ASN A 174 -18.19 3.51 -10.07
N GLY A 175 -17.24 2.60 -10.19
CA GLY A 175 -16.32 2.56 -11.33
C GLY A 175 -14.84 2.61 -10.96
N VAL A 176 -14.00 2.86 -11.95
CA VAL A 176 -12.54 2.93 -11.82
C VAL A 176 -12.11 4.36 -11.55
N CYS A 177 -11.36 4.54 -10.46
CA CYS A 177 -10.88 5.82 -9.99
C CYS A 177 -9.36 5.92 -10.14
N PHE A 178 -8.90 7.13 -10.42
CA PHE A 178 -7.48 7.50 -10.47
C PHE A 178 -7.22 8.64 -9.49
N GLY A 179 -6.08 8.58 -8.80
CA GLY A 179 -5.68 9.58 -7.83
C GLY A 179 -4.24 10.05 -8.05
N ASP A 180 -4.03 11.36 -8.26
CA ASP A 180 -2.71 11.93 -8.51
C ASP A 180 -1.88 12.12 -7.23
N ALA A 181 -0.63 12.55 -7.38
CA ALA A 181 0.28 12.80 -6.26
C ALA A 181 -0.14 13.98 -5.36
N ARG A 182 -1.16 14.78 -5.71
CA ARG A 182 -1.66 15.94 -4.95
C ARG A 182 -2.98 15.66 -4.24
N GLY A 183 -3.50 14.43 -4.37
CA GLY A 183 -4.77 14.06 -3.77
C GLY A 183 -6.00 14.45 -4.61
N PHE A 184 -5.84 14.80 -5.87
CA PHE A 184 -6.96 14.92 -6.80
C PHE A 184 -7.41 13.54 -7.25
N VAL A 185 -8.71 13.30 -7.27
CA VAL A 185 -9.31 12.00 -7.66
C VAL A 185 -10.33 12.21 -8.77
N GLU A 186 -10.20 11.39 -9.80
CA GLU A 186 -11.17 11.31 -10.88
C GLU A 186 -11.71 9.90 -11.05
N ASN A 187 -13.01 9.77 -11.21
CA ASN A 187 -13.67 8.51 -11.59
C ASN A 187 -13.94 8.52 -13.11
N LYS A 188 -13.08 7.85 -13.86
CA LYS A 188 -13.13 7.83 -15.34
C LYS A 188 -14.32 7.04 -15.90
N THR A 189 -14.92 6.14 -15.11
CA THR A 189 -15.97 5.24 -15.59
C THR A 189 -17.29 5.36 -14.84
N SER A 190 -17.49 6.45 -14.08
CA SER A 190 -18.65 6.65 -13.19
C SER A 190 -20.02 6.53 -13.86
N ARG A 191 -20.09 6.71 -15.18
CA ARG A 191 -21.34 6.61 -15.97
C ARG A 191 -21.47 5.29 -16.71
N ALA A 192 -20.45 4.46 -16.72
CA ALA A 192 -20.37 3.25 -17.55
C ALA A 192 -20.32 1.96 -16.72
N LEU A 193 -19.72 1.99 -15.54
CA LEU A 193 -19.48 0.79 -14.73
C LEU A 193 -19.99 0.97 -13.30
N VAL A 194 -20.68 -0.05 -12.79
CA VAL A 194 -21.17 -0.15 -11.42
C VAL A 194 -20.86 -1.56 -10.90
N PHE A 195 -20.31 -1.65 -9.69
CA PHE A 195 -19.84 -2.90 -9.07
C PHE A 195 -20.43 -3.06 -7.65
N ASP A 196 -21.73 -2.89 -7.51
CA ASP A 196 -22.46 -2.84 -6.24
C ASP A 196 -22.39 -4.13 -5.40
N LYS A 197 -22.15 -5.28 -6.05
CA LYS A 197 -22.03 -6.59 -5.40
C LYS A 197 -20.59 -7.05 -5.17
N ALA A 198 -19.60 -6.25 -5.53
CA ALA A 198 -18.21 -6.65 -5.37
C ALA A 198 -17.77 -6.52 -3.90
N ILE A 199 -17.23 -7.60 -3.36
CA ILE A 199 -16.76 -7.71 -1.97
C ILE A 199 -15.24 -7.66 -1.84
N SER A 200 -14.53 -8.20 -2.81
CA SER A 200 -13.07 -8.19 -2.90
C SER A 200 -12.60 -8.23 -4.35
N GLY A 201 -11.31 -8.12 -4.59
CA GLY A 201 -10.75 -8.23 -5.93
C GLY A 201 -9.23 -8.22 -5.94
N ALA A 202 -8.70 -8.18 -7.14
CA ALA A 202 -7.28 -7.97 -7.39
C ALA A 202 -7.10 -6.97 -8.53
N GLY A 203 -6.08 -6.12 -8.44
CA GLY A 203 -5.73 -5.18 -9.49
C GLY A 203 -4.25 -5.28 -9.84
N VAL A 204 -3.95 -5.26 -11.14
CA VAL A 204 -2.58 -5.25 -11.66
C VAL A 204 -2.46 -4.27 -12.81
N VAL A 205 -1.33 -3.61 -12.90
CA VAL A 205 -0.99 -2.75 -14.04
C VAL A 205 0.06 -3.47 -14.90
N ILE A 206 -0.26 -3.61 -16.17
CA ILE A 206 0.68 -3.99 -17.23
C ILE A 206 0.84 -2.74 -18.08
N PRO A 207 2.01 -2.44 -18.65
CA PRO A 207 2.26 -1.17 -19.35
C PRO A 207 1.09 -0.71 -20.21
N GLY A 208 0.55 0.50 -19.89
CA GLY A 208 -0.59 1.11 -20.58
C GLY A 208 -1.97 0.56 -20.24
N GLN A 209 -2.10 -0.43 -19.34
CA GLN A 209 -3.39 -1.03 -19.04
C GLN A 209 -3.53 -1.42 -17.57
N TYR A 210 -4.69 -1.14 -16.99
CA TYR A 210 -5.09 -1.61 -15.67
C TYR A 210 -6.08 -2.78 -15.82
N PHE A 211 -5.69 -3.94 -15.31
CA PHE A 211 -6.53 -5.14 -15.24
C PHE A 211 -7.01 -5.34 -13.82
N PHE A 212 -8.24 -5.78 -13.67
CA PHE A 212 -8.77 -6.15 -12.37
C PHE A 212 -9.73 -7.34 -12.49
N SER A 213 -9.82 -8.10 -11.42
CA SER A 213 -10.86 -9.12 -11.19
C SER A 213 -11.62 -8.78 -9.92
N LEU A 214 -12.88 -9.13 -9.86
CA LEU A 214 -13.75 -8.88 -8.71
C LEU A 214 -14.42 -10.18 -8.29
N GLU A 215 -14.47 -10.38 -6.98
CA GLU A 215 -15.31 -11.37 -6.34
C GLU A 215 -16.66 -10.72 -6.01
N VAL A 216 -17.74 -11.35 -6.40
CA VAL A 216 -19.11 -10.85 -6.20
C VAL A 216 -19.92 -11.83 -5.37
N GLU A 217 -20.85 -11.31 -4.58
CA GLU A 217 -21.86 -12.10 -3.84
C GLU A 217 -22.92 -12.69 -4.77
#